data_a453354f8b03cc8ba99045dcfb3cb580
#
_entry.id   a453354f8b03cc8ba99045dcfb3cb580
#
_cell.length_a   1.000
_cell.length_b   1.000
_cell.length_c   1.000
_cell.angle_alpha   90.00
_cell.angle_beta   90.00
_cell.angle_gamma   90.00
#
_symmetry.space_group_name_H-M   'P 1'
#
loop_
_entity.id
_entity.type
_entity.pdbx_description
1 polymer ?
#
loop_
_entity_poly.entity_id
_entity_poly.type
_entity_poly.pdbx_seq_one_letter_code
_entity_poly.pdbx_strand_id
1 'polypeptide(L)'
;LTDCLNVGNEVAGIVRDLGINVPYENRKWYGEPDDTVKEAFFHQARLMDLDGMTNPSSSEPLSTRLWRRYGANAFEILEGIREDQGRAELLIENAEYLRGEIELASRREMIVKLEDFLRRRSKISLVVRDEDLRISEGLSEACHILFGDQAGEKLREYLLQSEIAAE
;
A
#
# COMPACT_ATOMS: atom_id res chain seq x y z
N LEU A 1 6.31 -11.80 11.52
CA LEU A 1 5.98 -10.37 11.68
C LEU A 1 4.95 -10.26 12.79
N THR A 2 5.28 -9.54 13.87
CA THR A 2 4.39 -9.29 14.99
C THR A 2 3.55 -8.04 14.64
N ASP A 3 2.24 -8.17 14.69
CA ASP A 3 1.31 -7.06 14.55
C ASP A 3 0.66 -6.71 15.89
N CYS A 4 -0.04 -5.59 15.94
CA CYS A 4 -0.67 -5.11 17.18
C CYS A 4 -1.77 -6.04 17.69
N LEU A 5 -2.39 -6.90 16.83
CA LEU A 5 -3.35 -7.91 17.24
C LEU A 5 -2.70 -9.04 17.97
N ASN A 6 -1.62 -9.58 17.40
CA ASN A 6 -0.91 -10.68 18.02
C ASN A 6 -0.39 -10.27 19.39
N VAL A 7 0.22 -9.07 19.50
CA VAL A 7 0.65 -8.52 20.79
C VAL A 7 -0.54 -8.35 21.74
N GLY A 8 -1.65 -7.77 21.28
CA GLY A 8 -2.85 -7.61 22.09
C GLY A 8 -3.42 -8.93 22.59
N ASN A 9 -3.46 -9.95 21.76
CA ASN A 9 -3.93 -11.29 22.13
C ASN A 9 -3.01 -11.98 23.13
N GLU A 10 -1.69 -11.86 22.96
CA GLU A 10 -0.70 -12.39 23.91
C GLU A 10 -0.84 -11.72 25.29
N VAL A 11 -0.94 -10.38 25.32
CA VAL A 11 -1.13 -9.63 26.56
C VAL A 11 -2.46 -10.01 27.22
N ALA A 12 -3.55 -10.11 26.46
CA ALA A 12 -4.84 -10.54 26.98
C ALA A 12 -4.80 -11.99 27.52
N GLY A 13 -3.98 -12.86 26.92
CA GLY A 13 -3.69 -14.20 27.41
C GLY A 13 -3.03 -14.18 28.79
N ILE A 14 -1.93 -13.46 28.94
CA ILE A 14 -1.18 -13.30 30.19
C ILE A 14 -2.09 -12.74 31.30
N VAL A 15 -2.89 -11.73 30.99
CA VAL A 15 -3.82 -11.12 31.97
C VAL A 15 -4.87 -12.12 32.44
N ARG A 16 -5.39 -12.98 31.56
CA ARG A 16 -6.30 -14.07 31.91
C ARG A 16 -5.64 -15.12 32.81
N ASP A 17 -4.39 -15.48 32.52
CA ASP A 17 -3.62 -16.45 33.34
C ASP A 17 -3.38 -15.89 34.74
N LEU A 18 -3.35 -14.59 34.93
CA LEU A 18 -3.33 -13.93 36.24
C LEU A 18 -4.70 -13.91 36.95
N GLY A 19 -5.72 -14.56 36.36
CA GLY A 19 -7.08 -14.64 36.93
C GLY A 19 -7.95 -13.41 36.70
N ILE A 20 -7.53 -12.47 35.85
CA ILE A 20 -8.29 -11.28 35.51
C ILE A 20 -9.17 -11.60 34.29
N ASN A 21 -10.49 -11.50 34.46
CA ASN A 21 -11.41 -11.67 33.33
C ASN A 21 -11.36 -10.44 32.42
N VAL A 22 -10.70 -10.57 31.27
CA VAL A 22 -10.73 -9.55 30.20
C VAL A 22 -11.87 -9.93 29.26
N PRO A 23 -12.97 -9.17 29.22
CA PRO A 23 -14.04 -9.45 28.28
C PRO A 23 -13.48 -9.28 26.85
N TYR A 24 -13.45 -10.40 26.11
CA TYR A 24 -13.13 -10.38 24.69
C TYR A 24 -14.41 -10.00 23.95
N GLU A 25 -14.50 -8.75 23.55
CA GLU A 25 -15.51 -8.33 22.59
C GLU A 25 -14.87 -8.41 21.19
N ASN A 26 -15.45 -9.23 20.33
CA ASN A 26 -15.08 -9.26 18.92
C ASN A 26 -15.56 -7.96 18.25
N ARG A 27 -14.85 -6.88 18.55
CA ARG A 27 -15.15 -5.55 17.99
C ARG A 27 -14.39 -5.39 16.69
N LYS A 28 -15.05 -4.77 15.74
CA LYS A 28 -14.38 -4.26 14.54
C LYS A 28 -13.23 -3.35 14.94
N TRP A 29 -12.18 -3.36 14.15
CA TRP A 29 -11.04 -2.47 14.31
C TRP A 29 -11.47 -1.01 14.27
N TYR A 30 -10.71 -0.16 14.93
CA TYR A 30 -10.85 1.27 14.72
C TYR A 30 -10.58 1.58 13.24
N GLY A 31 -11.60 2.12 12.56
CA GLY A 31 -11.53 2.42 11.13
C GLY A 31 -11.86 1.25 10.20
N GLU A 32 -12.17 0.05 10.71
CA GLU A 32 -12.66 -1.04 9.87
C GLU A 32 -14.05 -0.69 9.29
N PRO A 33 -14.21 -0.70 7.97
CA PRO A 33 -15.51 -0.41 7.34
C PRO A 33 -16.55 -1.48 7.68
N ASP A 34 -17.82 -1.10 7.58
CA ASP A 34 -18.92 -2.04 7.72
C ASP A 34 -18.92 -3.11 6.61
N ASP A 35 -19.46 -4.29 6.92
CA ASP A 35 -19.50 -5.41 5.98
C ASP A 35 -20.26 -5.05 4.70
N THR A 36 -21.30 -4.21 4.79
CA THR A 36 -22.02 -3.67 3.64
C THR A 36 -21.13 -2.86 2.70
N VAL A 37 -20.17 -2.10 3.26
CA VAL A 37 -19.19 -1.32 2.48
C VAL A 37 -18.22 -2.25 1.78
N LYS A 38 -17.78 -3.31 2.49
CA LYS A 38 -16.92 -4.36 1.92
C LYS A 38 -17.60 -5.09 0.77
N GLU A 39 -18.84 -5.52 0.97
CA GLU A 39 -19.63 -6.20 -0.07
C GLU A 39 -19.83 -5.31 -1.29
N ALA A 40 -20.13 -4.03 -1.10
CA ALA A 40 -20.26 -3.05 -2.18
C ALA A 40 -18.96 -2.89 -2.97
N PHE A 41 -17.80 -2.83 -2.29
CA PHE A 41 -16.50 -2.76 -2.94
C PHE A 41 -16.26 -3.99 -3.83
N PHE A 42 -16.39 -5.20 -3.30
CA PHE A 42 -16.17 -6.43 -4.07
C PHE A 42 -17.20 -6.61 -5.19
N HIS A 43 -18.43 -6.11 -5.01
CA HIS A 43 -19.40 -6.09 -6.09
C HIS A 43 -18.95 -5.20 -7.26
N GLN A 44 -18.50 -3.97 -6.96
CA GLN A 44 -17.99 -3.06 -7.99
C GLN A 44 -16.70 -3.57 -8.64
N ALA A 45 -15.79 -4.12 -7.86
CA ALA A 45 -14.56 -4.73 -8.37
C ALA A 45 -14.84 -5.85 -9.39
N ARG A 46 -15.85 -6.69 -9.12
CA ARG A 46 -16.30 -7.74 -10.06
C ARG A 46 -16.91 -7.17 -11.33
N LEU A 47 -17.72 -6.11 -11.22
CA LEU A 47 -18.32 -5.46 -12.39
C LEU A 47 -17.27 -4.86 -13.33
N MET A 48 -16.11 -4.47 -12.78
CA MET A 48 -14.99 -3.90 -13.53
C MET A 48 -13.99 -4.95 -14.01
N ASP A 49 -14.20 -6.22 -13.67
CA ASP A 49 -13.21 -7.30 -13.86
C ASP A 49 -11.82 -6.94 -13.29
N LEU A 50 -11.82 -6.33 -12.11
CA LEU A 50 -10.57 -5.84 -11.49
C LEU A 50 -9.56 -6.96 -11.28
N ASP A 51 -10.02 -8.16 -10.93
CA ASP A 51 -9.15 -9.32 -10.70
C ASP A 51 -8.53 -9.85 -11.98
N GLY A 52 -9.14 -9.58 -13.15
CA GLY A 52 -8.53 -9.81 -14.46
C GLY A 52 -7.28 -8.98 -14.72
N MET A 53 -7.12 -7.85 -13.98
CA MET A 53 -5.93 -6.98 -14.03
C MET A 53 -4.84 -7.41 -13.02
N THR A 54 -5.05 -8.50 -12.27
CA THR A 54 -4.05 -8.99 -11.30
C THR A 54 -2.76 -9.39 -12.01
N ASN A 55 -1.62 -8.93 -11.50
CA ASN A 55 -0.33 -9.36 -12.03
C ASN A 55 -0.19 -10.89 -11.84
N PRO A 56 0.19 -11.65 -12.89
CA PRO A 56 0.34 -13.11 -12.80
C PRO A 56 1.32 -13.59 -11.71
N SER A 57 2.26 -12.74 -11.29
CA SER A 57 3.20 -13.05 -10.21
C SER A 57 2.64 -12.77 -8.81
N SER A 58 1.46 -12.14 -8.71
CA SER A 58 0.84 -11.81 -7.41
C SER A 58 0.28 -13.05 -6.73
N SER A 59 0.43 -13.12 -5.41
CA SER A 59 -0.08 -14.21 -4.59
C SER A 59 -1.56 -14.08 -4.21
N GLU A 60 -2.17 -12.94 -4.48
CA GLU A 60 -3.56 -12.64 -4.14
C GLU A 60 -4.26 -11.83 -5.25
N PRO A 61 -5.60 -11.95 -5.40
CA PRO A 61 -6.38 -11.13 -6.32
C PRO A 61 -6.23 -9.63 -6.02
N LEU A 62 -6.26 -8.80 -7.07
CA LEU A 62 -6.08 -7.36 -6.94
C LEU A 62 -7.14 -6.72 -6.04
N SER A 63 -8.40 -7.14 -6.17
CA SER A 63 -9.49 -6.66 -5.30
C SER A 63 -9.23 -6.92 -3.82
N THR A 64 -8.73 -8.13 -3.49
CA THR A 64 -8.39 -8.51 -2.12
C THR A 64 -7.24 -7.68 -1.59
N ARG A 65 -6.20 -7.46 -2.41
CA ARG A 65 -5.03 -6.65 -2.05
C ARG A 65 -5.42 -5.20 -1.77
N LEU A 66 -6.20 -4.58 -2.66
CA LEU A 66 -6.64 -3.20 -2.49
C LEU A 66 -7.52 -3.03 -1.25
N TRP A 67 -8.48 -3.94 -1.05
CA TRP A 67 -9.30 -3.89 0.17
C TRP A 67 -8.47 -4.01 1.46
N ARG A 68 -7.54 -4.98 1.48
CA ARG A 68 -6.68 -5.22 2.64
C ARG A 68 -5.78 -4.03 2.97
N ARG A 69 -5.29 -3.30 1.95
CA ARG A 69 -4.41 -2.15 2.14
C ARG A 69 -5.15 -0.86 2.49
N TYR A 70 -6.29 -0.64 1.87
CA TYR A 70 -6.94 0.68 1.85
C TYR A 70 -8.33 0.70 2.47
N GLY A 71 -8.95 -0.45 2.72
CA GLY A 71 -10.32 -0.52 3.22
C GLY A 71 -11.28 0.31 2.35
N ALA A 72 -12.06 1.20 2.95
CA ALA A 72 -13.00 2.06 2.22
C ALA A 72 -12.31 3.01 1.22
N ASN A 73 -11.04 3.40 1.46
CA ASN A 73 -10.32 4.25 0.51
C ASN A 73 -10.00 3.54 -0.82
N ALA A 74 -10.13 2.21 -0.89
CA ALA A 74 -9.99 1.46 -2.13
C ALA A 74 -11.02 1.85 -3.20
N PHE A 75 -12.17 2.43 -2.81
CA PHE A 75 -13.13 2.99 -3.75
C PHE A 75 -12.56 4.13 -4.59
N GLU A 76 -11.69 4.97 -4.02
CA GLU A 76 -11.04 6.07 -4.78
C GLU A 76 -10.13 5.50 -5.88
N ILE A 77 -9.47 4.37 -5.61
CA ILE A 77 -8.64 3.69 -6.60
C ILE A 77 -9.53 3.10 -7.70
N LEU A 78 -10.64 2.44 -7.33
CA LEU A 78 -11.59 1.90 -8.31
C LEU A 78 -12.16 2.98 -9.23
N GLU A 79 -12.59 4.11 -8.68
CA GLU A 79 -13.08 5.23 -9.47
C GLU A 79 -12.00 5.76 -10.41
N GLY A 80 -10.77 5.90 -9.90
CA GLY A 80 -9.64 6.32 -10.72
C GLY A 80 -9.38 5.37 -11.89
N ILE A 81 -9.42 4.06 -11.67
CA ILE A 81 -9.25 3.05 -12.74
C ILE A 81 -10.43 3.08 -13.72
N ARG A 82 -11.66 3.35 -13.24
CA ARG A 82 -12.84 3.49 -14.10
C ARG A 82 -12.72 4.69 -15.05
N GLU A 83 -12.19 5.81 -14.56
CA GLU A 83 -11.94 7.02 -15.35
C GLU A 83 -10.80 6.82 -16.36
N ASP A 84 -9.74 6.15 -15.93
CA ASP A 84 -8.53 5.90 -16.72
C ASP A 84 -7.93 4.53 -16.35
N GLN A 85 -8.03 3.58 -17.28
CA GLN A 85 -7.50 2.23 -17.09
C GLN A 85 -5.97 2.20 -16.92
N GLY A 86 -5.24 3.20 -17.40
CA GLY A 86 -3.81 3.34 -17.17
C GLY A 86 -3.43 3.44 -15.70
N ARG A 87 -4.37 3.82 -14.82
CA ARG A 87 -4.15 3.82 -13.37
C ARG A 87 -4.05 2.43 -12.74
N ALA A 88 -4.41 1.38 -13.48
CA ALA A 88 -4.19 0.00 -13.07
C ALA A 88 -2.79 -0.53 -13.44
N GLU A 89 -1.98 0.24 -14.15
CA GLU A 89 -0.61 -0.15 -14.51
C GLU A 89 0.33 -0.15 -13.31
N LEU A 90 1.24 -1.13 -13.27
CA LEU A 90 2.35 -1.18 -12.34
C LEU A 90 3.46 -0.26 -12.85
N LEU A 91 3.87 0.73 -12.05
CA LEU A 91 4.93 1.65 -12.45
C LEU A 91 6.33 1.10 -12.17
N ILE A 92 6.51 0.42 -11.05
CA ILE A 92 7.81 -0.12 -10.63
C ILE A 92 7.77 -1.63 -10.82
N GLU A 93 8.67 -2.13 -11.65
CA GLU A 93 8.80 -3.56 -11.90
C GLU A 93 9.11 -4.32 -10.59
N ASN A 94 8.53 -5.49 -10.43
CA ASN A 94 8.61 -6.32 -9.23
C ASN A 94 8.01 -5.69 -7.94
N ALA A 95 7.32 -4.56 -8.07
CA ALA A 95 6.55 -3.97 -6.98
C ALA A 95 5.04 -4.08 -7.27
N GLU A 96 4.27 -4.46 -6.26
CA GLU A 96 2.82 -4.60 -6.40
C GLU A 96 2.09 -3.28 -6.07
N TYR A 97 2.48 -2.18 -6.74
CA TYR A 97 1.86 -0.87 -6.58
C TYR A 97 1.41 -0.31 -7.92
N LEU A 98 0.11 -0.09 -8.04
CA LEU A 98 -0.49 0.52 -9.21
C LEU A 98 -0.23 2.03 -9.23
N ARG A 99 -0.27 2.64 -10.40
CA ARG A 99 -0.29 4.11 -10.58
C ARG A 99 -1.34 4.75 -9.67
N GLY A 100 -2.57 4.25 -9.65
CA GLY A 100 -3.65 4.77 -8.82
C GLY A 100 -3.38 4.69 -7.32
N GLU A 101 -2.62 3.68 -6.84
CA GLU A 101 -2.19 3.59 -5.44
C GLU A 101 -1.19 4.71 -5.10
N ILE A 102 -0.26 5.04 -6.02
CA ILE A 102 0.71 6.12 -5.84
C ILE A 102 0.03 7.50 -5.88
N GLU A 103 -0.95 7.68 -6.77
CA GLU A 103 -1.78 8.88 -6.81
C GLU A 103 -2.60 9.07 -5.53
N LEU A 104 -3.15 8.00 -4.95
CA LEU A 104 -3.83 8.06 -3.67
C LEU A 104 -2.86 8.47 -2.56
N ALA A 105 -1.66 7.86 -2.53
CA ALA A 105 -0.62 8.17 -1.55
C ALA A 105 -0.19 9.64 -1.61
N SER A 106 -0.04 10.22 -2.82
CA SER A 106 0.33 11.63 -3.00
C SER A 106 -0.69 12.61 -2.39
N ARG A 107 -1.98 12.23 -2.36
CA ARG A 107 -3.06 13.07 -1.83
C ARG A 107 -3.39 12.85 -0.37
N ARG A 108 -3.18 11.63 0.13
CA ARG A 108 -3.68 11.19 1.43
C ARG A 108 -2.60 10.92 2.46
N GLU A 109 -1.36 10.73 2.02
CA GLU A 109 -0.27 10.37 2.91
C GLU A 109 0.77 11.49 3.00
N MET A 110 1.35 11.68 4.17
CA MET A 110 2.42 12.66 4.39
C MET A 110 3.75 12.09 3.87
N ILE A 111 4.00 12.26 2.56
CA ILE A 111 5.24 11.86 1.90
C ILE A 111 6.06 13.11 1.62
N VAL A 112 7.17 13.27 2.34
CA VAL A 112 8.08 14.41 2.22
C VAL A 112 9.32 14.05 1.42
N LYS A 113 9.79 12.81 1.56
CA LYS A 113 10.94 12.24 0.84
C LYS A 113 10.51 11.00 0.08
N LEU A 114 11.22 10.68 -1.01
CA LEU A 114 10.95 9.47 -1.76
C LEU A 114 11.14 8.20 -0.91
N GLU A 115 12.08 8.20 0.02
CA GLU A 115 12.26 7.12 1.00
C GLU A 115 11.03 6.90 1.88
N ASP A 116 10.24 7.93 2.21
CA ASP A 116 9.02 7.77 3.00
C ASP A 116 8.03 6.86 2.26
N PHE A 117 7.90 7.04 0.95
CA PHE A 117 7.07 6.16 0.12
C PHE A 117 7.71 4.77 -0.03
N LEU A 118 8.94 4.69 -0.52
CA LEU A 118 9.57 3.43 -0.88
C LEU A 118 9.81 2.49 0.31
N ARG A 119 10.16 3.02 1.47
CA ARG A 119 10.52 2.22 2.64
C ARG A 119 9.42 2.13 3.68
N ARG A 120 8.75 3.24 3.99
CA ARG A 120 7.81 3.31 5.11
C ARG A 120 6.39 2.96 4.71
N ARG A 121 5.92 3.46 3.56
CA ARG A 121 4.55 3.25 3.10
C ARG A 121 4.40 1.98 2.26
N SER A 122 5.18 1.87 1.20
CA SER A 122 5.06 0.75 0.27
C SER A 122 5.95 -0.44 0.59
N LYS A 123 7.07 -0.21 1.28
CA LYS A 123 8.14 -1.21 1.51
C LYS A 123 8.79 -1.74 0.24
N ILE A 124 8.65 -1.05 -0.88
CA ILE A 124 9.22 -1.42 -2.17
C ILE A 124 10.75 -1.60 -2.05
N SER A 125 11.43 -0.68 -1.38
CA SER A 125 12.88 -0.75 -1.16
C SER A 125 13.36 -1.93 -0.28
N LEU A 126 12.45 -2.72 0.28
CA LEU A 126 12.78 -3.94 1.02
C LEU A 126 12.63 -5.20 0.16
N VAL A 127 11.94 -5.12 -0.97
CA VAL A 127 11.64 -6.28 -1.84
C VAL A 127 12.22 -6.14 -3.25
N VAL A 128 12.42 -4.91 -3.72
CA VAL A 128 13.07 -4.62 -5.00
C VAL A 128 14.52 -4.23 -4.71
N ARG A 129 15.46 -4.75 -5.49
CA ARG A 129 16.87 -4.43 -5.34
C ARG A 129 17.14 -2.96 -5.63
N ASP A 130 18.05 -2.34 -4.90
CA ASP A 130 18.38 -0.92 -5.08
C ASP A 130 18.90 -0.62 -6.50
N GLU A 131 19.66 -1.54 -7.08
CA GLU A 131 20.15 -1.44 -8.45
C GLU A 131 19.00 -1.38 -9.47
N ASP A 132 17.99 -2.23 -9.31
CA ASP A 132 16.83 -2.29 -10.20
C ASP A 132 15.96 -1.03 -10.03
N LEU A 133 15.81 -0.54 -8.79
CA LEU A 133 15.10 0.71 -8.51
C LEU A 133 15.76 1.92 -9.18
N ARG A 134 17.09 2.01 -9.14
CA ARG A 134 17.85 3.15 -9.68
C ARG A 134 17.68 3.32 -11.19
N ILE A 135 17.56 2.22 -11.92
CA ILE A 135 17.41 2.21 -13.38
C ILE A 135 15.94 2.19 -13.83
N SER A 136 14.99 2.10 -12.90
CA SER A 136 13.57 2.00 -13.21
C SER A 136 13.02 3.35 -13.71
N GLU A 137 12.52 3.38 -14.93
CA GLU A 137 11.75 4.53 -15.44
C GLU A 137 10.51 4.80 -14.59
N GLY A 138 9.88 3.75 -14.08
CA GLY A 138 8.72 3.84 -13.20
C GLY A 138 9.01 4.54 -11.87
N LEU A 139 10.25 4.50 -11.36
CA LEU A 139 10.65 5.26 -10.18
C LEU A 139 10.59 6.77 -10.44
N SER A 140 11.09 7.21 -11.61
CA SER A 140 11.02 8.62 -12.02
C SER A 140 9.57 9.09 -12.14
N GLU A 141 8.72 8.27 -12.74
CA GLU A 141 7.30 8.57 -12.89
C GLU A 141 6.58 8.60 -11.53
N ALA A 142 6.81 7.64 -10.65
CA ALA A 142 6.30 7.64 -9.29
C ALA A 142 6.70 8.91 -8.53
N CYS A 143 7.94 9.36 -8.72
CA CYS A 143 8.44 10.60 -8.13
C CYS A 143 7.69 11.83 -8.65
N HIS A 144 7.37 11.87 -9.95
CA HIS A 144 6.55 12.93 -10.53
C HIS A 144 5.12 12.96 -9.98
N ILE A 145 4.51 11.80 -9.79
CA ILE A 145 3.17 11.68 -9.19
C ILE A 145 3.19 12.18 -7.73
N LEU A 146 4.23 11.86 -6.97
CA LEU A 146 4.32 12.19 -5.55
C LEU A 146 4.67 13.66 -5.30
N PHE A 147 5.55 14.26 -6.12
CA PHE A 147 6.17 15.55 -5.82
C PHE A 147 6.01 16.63 -6.91
N GLY A 148 5.41 16.29 -8.06
CA GLY A 148 5.20 17.24 -9.15
C GLY A 148 6.51 17.89 -9.61
N ASP A 149 6.57 19.22 -9.59
CA ASP A 149 7.73 19.99 -10.04
C ASP A 149 9.02 19.72 -9.23
N GLN A 150 8.91 19.21 -8.00
CA GLN A 150 10.05 18.86 -7.15
C GLN A 150 10.60 17.45 -7.43
N ALA A 151 9.99 16.69 -8.32
CA ALA A 151 10.35 15.29 -8.57
C ALA A 151 11.84 15.07 -8.85
N GLY A 152 12.44 15.91 -9.71
CA GLY A 152 13.86 15.79 -10.06
C GLY A 152 14.82 16.05 -8.89
N GLU A 153 14.45 16.93 -7.96
CA GLU A 153 15.21 17.20 -6.74
C GLU A 153 15.08 16.02 -5.77
N LYS A 154 13.86 15.55 -5.52
CA LYS A 154 13.57 14.44 -4.62
C LYS A 154 14.18 13.11 -5.07
N LEU A 155 14.18 12.86 -6.37
CA LEU A 155 14.84 11.68 -6.94
C LEU A 155 16.35 11.74 -6.73
N ARG A 156 16.99 12.88 -7.01
CA ARG A 156 18.43 13.06 -6.77
C ARG A 156 18.80 12.93 -5.29
N GLU A 157 18.00 13.51 -4.38
CA GLU A 157 18.18 13.38 -2.93
C GLU A 157 18.19 11.89 -2.52
N TYR A 158 17.26 11.10 -3.03
CA TYR A 158 17.18 9.67 -2.74
C TYR A 158 18.39 8.89 -3.26
N LEU A 159 18.78 9.12 -4.52
CA LEU A 159 19.90 8.42 -5.15
C LEU A 159 21.24 8.70 -4.45
N LEU A 160 21.48 9.95 -4.03
CA LEU A 160 22.67 10.32 -3.28
C LEU A 160 22.72 9.68 -1.88
N GLN A 161 21.60 9.63 -1.18
CA GLN A 161 21.53 9.00 0.15
C GLN A 161 21.78 7.50 0.10
N SER A 162 21.31 6.82 -0.94
CA SER A 162 21.50 5.39 -1.09
C SER A 162 22.95 5.03 -1.48
N GLU A 163 23.71 5.93 -2.11
CA GLU A 163 25.14 5.75 -2.37
C GLU A 163 25.96 5.78 -1.07
N ILE A 164 25.68 6.75 -0.21
CA ILE A 164 26.37 6.91 1.09
C ILE A 164 26.08 5.73 2.03
N ALA A 165 24.90 5.12 1.94
CA ALA A 165 24.51 3.98 2.78
C ALA A 165 25.10 2.64 2.31
N ALA A 166 25.66 2.58 1.09
CA ALA A 166 26.27 1.39 0.49
C ALA A 166 27.80 1.33 0.70
N GLU A 167 28.44 2.43 1.14
CA GLU A 167 29.84 2.50 1.58
C GLU A 167 29.97 2.13 3.07
#